data_3df1c42da2ad5bd5f9503cb8dc44d368
#
_entry.id   3df1c42da2ad5bd5f9503cb8dc44d368
#
_cell.length_a   1.000
_cell.length_b   1.000
_cell.length_c   1.000
_cell.angle_alpha   90.00
_cell.angle_beta   90.00
_cell.angle_gamma   90.00
#
_symmetry.space_group_name_H-M   'P 1'
#
loop_
_entity.id
_entity.type
_entity.pdbx_description
1 polymer ?
#
loop_
_entity_poly.entity_id
_entity_poly.type
_entity_poly.pdbx_seq_one_letter_code
_entity_poly.pdbx_strand_id
1 'polypeptide(L)'
;MSHLEYVNEVKVSGIVISAMEKEMTDGNVGLLIKLKNRMKTEINGEIAEREFSIQIKVSPEMYSGCFTGINQGDELMVSGYLVVDIVTLEGREHPLDYMRVVATSKLAHIPKPP
;
A
#
# COMPACT_ATOMS: atom_id res chain seq x y z
N MET A 1 -13.06 11.53 -32.81
CA MET A 1 -11.72 11.43 -32.28
C MET A 1 -11.75 10.59 -31.02
N SER A 2 -10.95 9.53 -30.97
CA SER A 2 -10.88 8.68 -29.78
C SER A 2 -9.81 9.22 -28.84
N HIS A 3 -10.10 9.11 -27.55
CA HIS A 3 -9.15 9.46 -26.50
C HIS A 3 -8.70 8.20 -25.79
N LEU A 4 -7.41 8.17 -25.46
CA LEU A 4 -6.89 7.13 -24.60
C LEU A 4 -7.31 7.43 -23.15
N GLU A 5 -7.99 6.49 -22.54
CA GLU A 5 -8.28 6.59 -21.10
C GLU A 5 -7.03 6.20 -20.31
N TYR A 6 -6.68 7.02 -19.35
CA TYR A 6 -5.57 6.70 -18.47
C TYR A 6 -6.04 5.77 -17.36
N VAL A 7 -5.29 4.71 -17.18
CA VAL A 7 -5.58 3.71 -16.15
C VAL A 7 -4.54 3.82 -15.05
N ASN A 8 -5.02 3.81 -13.81
CA ASN A 8 -4.18 3.78 -12.63
C ASN A 8 -4.79 2.76 -11.67
N GLU A 9 -4.40 1.52 -11.85
CA GLU A 9 -4.90 0.40 -11.06
C GLU A 9 -3.74 -0.46 -10.60
N VAL A 10 -3.72 -0.75 -9.31
CA VAL A 10 -2.66 -1.54 -8.68
C VAL A 10 -3.29 -2.65 -7.86
N LYS A 11 -2.75 -3.83 -8.00
CA LYS A 11 -3.06 -4.96 -7.14
C LYS A 11 -1.74 -5.42 -6.53
N VAL A 12 -1.66 -5.44 -5.22
CA VAL A 12 -0.43 -5.80 -4.51
C VAL A 12 -0.75 -6.66 -3.30
N SER A 13 0.10 -7.62 -3.06
CA SER A 13 0.01 -8.47 -1.88
C SER A 13 1.34 -8.50 -1.15
N GLY A 14 1.31 -8.90 0.11
CA GLY A 14 2.52 -9.04 0.91
C GLY A 14 2.21 -9.32 2.35
N ILE A 15 3.29 -9.30 3.14
CA ILE A 15 3.22 -9.47 4.58
C ILE A 15 3.15 -8.09 5.22
N VAL A 16 2.24 -7.93 6.16
CA VAL A 16 2.08 -6.67 6.90
C VAL A 16 3.28 -6.47 7.82
N ILE A 17 4.09 -5.46 7.53
CA ILE A 17 5.21 -5.06 8.39
C ILE A 17 4.70 -4.22 9.55
N SER A 18 3.76 -3.32 9.25
CA SER A 18 3.14 -2.46 10.26
C SER A 18 1.75 -2.04 9.79
N ALA A 19 0.89 -1.80 10.76
CA ALA A 19 -0.44 -1.24 10.54
C ALA A 19 -0.67 -0.23 11.65
N MET A 20 -0.77 1.05 11.29
CA MET A 20 -0.88 2.14 12.26
C MET A 20 -2.10 2.99 11.96
N GLU A 21 -2.87 3.30 12.99
CA GLU A 21 -3.95 4.26 12.86
C GLU A 21 -3.37 5.64 12.60
N LYS A 22 -4.03 6.39 11.74
CA LYS A 22 -3.64 7.76 11.42
C LYS A 22 -4.86 8.66 11.48
N GLU A 23 -4.78 9.68 12.33
CA GLU A 23 -5.83 10.69 12.40
C GLU A 23 -5.75 11.62 11.19
N MET A 24 -6.87 11.80 10.53
CA MET A 24 -7.01 12.72 9.40
C MET A 24 -7.33 14.13 9.91
N THR A 25 -7.27 15.10 9.00
CA THR A 25 -7.51 16.52 9.35
C THR A 25 -8.91 16.78 9.89
N ASP A 26 -9.88 15.93 9.53
CA ASP A 26 -11.27 16.03 10.01
C ASP A 26 -11.53 15.29 11.32
N GLY A 27 -10.48 14.71 11.93
CA GLY A 27 -10.60 13.97 13.18
C GLY A 27 -10.95 12.49 13.01
N ASN A 28 -11.29 12.06 11.81
CA ASN A 28 -11.54 10.64 11.53
C ASN A 28 -10.23 9.87 11.45
N VAL A 29 -10.28 8.59 11.78
CA VAL A 29 -9.10 7.74 11.86
C VAL A 29 -9.08 6.77 10.69
N GLY A 30 -8.04 6.87 9.88
CA GLY A 30 -7.73 5.90 8.83
C GLY A 30 -6.62 4.95 9.26
N LEU A 31 -6.13 4.17 8.32
CA LEU A 31 -5.08 3.20 8.57
C LEU A 31 -3.97 3.36 7.55
N LEU A 32 -2.73 3.28 8.04
CA LEU A 32 -1.56 3.26 7.17
C LEU A 32 -0.87 1.92 7.35
N ILE A 33 -0.83 1.15 6.27
CA ILE A 33 -0.25 -0.20 6.27
C ILE A 33 1.04 -0.17 5.47
N LYS A 34 2.06 -0.85 5.97
CA LYS A 34 3.28 -1.10 5.21
C LYS A 34 3.32 -2.58 4.88
N LEU A 35 3.33 -2.90 3.58
CA LEU A 35 3.43 -4.26 3.08
C LEU A 35 4.82 -4.53 2.55
N LYS A 36 5.29 -5.74 2.79
CA LYS A 36 6.51 -6.25 2.19
C LYS A 36 6.14 -7.28 1.13
N ASN A 37 6.43 -6.94 -0.11
CA ASN A 37 6.19 -7.81 -1.26
C ASN A 37 7.49 -8.52 -1.63
N ARG A 38 7.36 -9.79 -1.94
CA ARG A 38 8.47 -10.60 -2.40
C ARG A 38 8.04 -11.31 -3.66
N MET A 39 8.73 -11.01 -4.76
CA MET A 39 8.34 -11.50 -6.08
C MET A 39 9.54 -12.16 -6.77
N LYS A 40 9.28 -13.27 -7.44
CA LYS A 40 10.27 -13.91 -8.29
C LYS A 40 10.06 -13.46 -9.73
N THR A 41 11.14 -13.05 -10.37
CA THR A 41 11.14 -12.68 -11.78
C THR A 41 12.17 -13.49 -12.54
N GLU A 42 11.91 -13.75 -13.81
CA GLU A 42 12.87 -14.41 -14.67
C GLU A 42 13.45 -13.37 -15.65
N ILE A 43 14.76 -13.24 -15.67
CA ILE A 43 15.48 -12.33 -16.54
C ILE A 43 16.58 -13.15 -17.23
N ASN A 44 16.52 -13.25 -18.57
CA ASN A 44 17.51 -13.98 -19.36
C ASN A 44 17.70 -15.44 -18.91
N GLY A 45 16.60 -16.11 -18.52
CA GLY A 45 16.64 -17.49 -18.07
C GLY A 45 17.05 -17.69 -16.62
N GLU A 46 17.39 -16.62 -15.92
CA GLU A 46 17.74 -16.67 -14.49
C GLU A 46 16.60 -16.17 -13.64
N ILE A 47 16.35 -16.88 -12.55
CA ILE A 47 15.32 -16.49 -11.58
C ILE A 47 15.95 -15.55 -10.56
N ALA A 48 15.41 -14.34 -10.46
CA ALA A 48 15.81 -13.37 -9.46
C ALA A 48 14.65 -13.11 -8.52
N GLU A 49 14.95 -13.02 -7.22
CA GLU A 49 13.98 -12.63 -6.21
C GLU A 49 14.11 -11.13 -5.96
N ARG A 50 12.97 -10.43 -6.01
CA ARG A 50 12.90 -9.01 -5.75
C ARG A 50 11.99 -8.76 -4.57
N GLU A 51 12.39 -7.82 -3.74
CA GLU A 51 11.67 -7.47 -2.52
C GLU A 51 11.54 -5.96 -2.44
N PHE A 52 10.36 -5.49 -2.10
CA PHE A 52 10.13 -4.07 -1.83
C PHE A 52 9.04 -3.90 -0.78
N SER A 53 9.06 -2.75 -0.16
CA SER A 53 8.00 -2.36 0.77
C SER A 53 7.19 -1.23 0.17
N ILE A 54 5.88 -1.25 0.37
CA ILE A 54 5.00 -0.21 -0.11
C ILE A 54 4.00 0.18 0.96
N GLN A 55 3.68 1.46 1.01
CA GLN A 55 2.66 1.97 1.91
C GLN A 55 1.29 1.90 1.27
N ILE A 56 0.32 1.43 2.04
CA ILE A 56 -1.08 1.37 1.65
C ILE A 56 -1.85 2.34 2.54
N LYS A 57 -2.49 3.32 1.92
CA LYS A 57 -3.31 4.28 2.64
C LYS A 57 -4.76 3.81 2.59
N VAL A 58 -5.36 3.67 3.76
CA VAL A 58 -6.75 3.22 3.91
C VAL A 58 -7.55 4.37 4.50
N SER A 59 -8.62 4.78 3.81
CA SER A 59 -9.48 5.84 4.29
C SER A 59 -10.22 5.43 5.57
N PRO A 60 -10.68 6.38 6.38
CA PRO A 60 -11.45 6.04 7.60
C PRO A 60 -12.66 5.18 7.32
N GLU A 61 -13.37 5.44 6.22
CA GLU A 61 -14.55 4.67 5.85
C GLU A 61 -14.19 3.21 5.55
N MET A 62 -13.12 2.99 4.81
CA MET A 62 -12.67 1.64 4.49
C MET A 62 -12.05 0.95 5.70
N TYR A 63 -11.38 1.69 6.56
CA TYR A 63 -10.83 1.13 7.78
C TYR A 63 -11.91 0.51 8.64
N SER A 64 -12.95 1.27 8.94
CA SER A 64 -14.07 0.77 9.75
C SER A 64 -14.87 -0.32 9.04
N GLY A 65 -14.92 -0.28 7.72
CA GLY A 65 -15.71 -1.20 6.90
C GLY A 65 -15.07 -2.57 6.70
N CYS A 66 -13.82 -2.62 6.25
CA CYS A 66 -13.23 -3.90 5.84
C CYS A 66 -11.75 -4.07 6.18
N PHE A 67 -11.10 -3.09 6.79
CA PHE A 67 -9.68 -3.19 7.15
C PHE A 67 -9.43 -3.28 8.65
N THR A 68 -10.43 -3.64 9.43
CA THR A 68 -10.25 -3.87 10.87
C THR A 68 -9.53 -5.20 11.11
N GLY A 69 -8.78 -5.29 12.21
CA GLY A 69 -8.14 -6.53 12.60
C GLY A 69 -6.89 -6.90 11.80
N ILE A 70 -6.30 -5.94 11.09
CA ILE A 70 -5.05 -6.15 10.36
C ILE A 70 -3.89 -6.01 11.33
N ASN A 71 -3.08 -7.05 11.46
CA ASN A 71 -1.96 -7.08 12.40
C ASN A 71 -0.65 -7.36 11.69
N GLN A 72 0.45 -6.97 12.33
CA GLN A 72 1.79 -7.28 11.86
C GLN A 72 1.95 -8.79 11.66
N GLY A 73 2.50 -9.18 10.53
CA GLY A 73 2.72 -10.58 10.19
C GLY A 73 1.60 -11.21 9.39
N ASP A 74 0.45 -10.56 9.27
CA ASP A 74 -0.64 -11.04 8.44
C ASP A 74 -0.27 -10.96 6.97
N GLU A 75 -0.90 -11.79 6.14
CA GLU A 75 -0.81 -11.65 4.69
C GLU A 75 -2.02 -10.85 4.20
N LEU A 76 -1.79 -9.95 3.28
CA LEU A 76 -2.83 -9.04 2.81
C LEU A 76 -2.68 -8.83 1.31
N MET A 77 -3.80 -8.84 0.60
CA MET A 77 -3.87 -8.43 -0.81
C MET A 77 -4.89 -7.31 -0.95
N VAL A 78 -4.46 -6.23 -1.58
CA VAL A 78 -5.31 -5.06 -1.80
C VAL A 78 -5.30 -4.65 -3.25
N SER A 79 -6.35 -4.00 -3.69
CA SER A 79 -6.35 -3.25 -4.94
C SER A 79 -6.60 -1.77 -4.64
N GLY A 80 -6.13 -0.94 -5.53
CA GLY A 80 -6.25 0.49 -5.39
C GLY A 80 -5.59 1.22 -6.54
N TYR A 81 -5.14 2.44 -6.28
CA TYR A 81 -4.42 3.23 -7.28
C TYR A 81 -3.18 3.87 -6.66
N LEU A 82 -2.22 4.16 -7.51
CA LEU A 82 -0.98 4.80 -7.09
C LEU A 82 -1.16 6.30 -6.95
N VAL A 83 -0.60 6.85 -5.89
CA VAL A 83 -0.41 8.29 -5.74
C VAL A 83 1.05 8.55 -5.42
N VAL A 84 1.52 9.73 -5.80
CA VAL A 84 2.86 10.20 -5.44
C VAL A 84 2.68 11.42 -4.57
N ASP A 85 3.11 11.30 -3.32
CA ASP A 85 3.09 12.42 -2.37
C ASP A 85 4.47 13.05 -2.33
N ILE A 86 4.50 14.36 -2.37
CA ILE A 86 5.73 15.14 -2.28
C ILE A 86 5.86 15.64 -0.85
N VAL A 87 6.93 15.24 -0.18
CA VAL A 87 7.17 15.64 1.21
C VAL A 87 8.48 16.42 1.27
N THR A 88 8.42 17.60 1.84
CA THR A 88 9.60 18.42 2.11
C THR A 88 10.04 18.16 3.55
N LEU A 89 11.22 17.60 3.71
CA LEU A 89 11.80 17.34 5.02
C LEU A 89 12.69 18.53 5.44
N GLU A 90 12.62 18.87 6.71
CA GLU A 90 13.46 19.91 7.28
C GLU A 90 14.94 19.55 7.09
N GLY A 91 15.74 20.51 6.63
CA GLY A 91 17.17 20.30 6.37
C GLY A 91 17.50 19.73 5.00
N ARG A 92 16.51 19.47 4.15
CA ARG A 92 16.73 19.01 2.78
C ARG A 92 16.42 20.09 1.77
N GLU A 93 17.29 20.19 0.74
CA GLU A 93 17.11 21.15 -0.35
C GLU A 93 16.01 20.73 -1.32
N HIS A 94 15.79 19.42 -1.45
CA HIS A 94 14.84 18.87 -2.42
C HIS A 94 13.75 18.07 -1.74
N PRO A 95 12.51 18.18 -2.22
CA PRO A 95 11.42 17.36 -1.71
C PRO A 95 11.65 15.88 -2.04
N LEU A 96 11.11 15.01 -1.20
CA LEU A 96 11.09 13.57 -1.43
C LEU A 96 9.74 13.15 -2.00
N ASP A 97 9.80 12.32 -3.03
CA ASP A 97 8.60 11.72 -3.60
C ASP A 97 8.35 10.37 -2.92
N TYR A 98 7.15 10.18 -2.43
CA TYR A 98 6.70 8.89 -1.88
C TYR A 98 5.60 8.32 -2.74
N MET A 99 5.79 7.08 -3.16
CA MET A 99 4.77 6.34 -3.87
C MET A 99 3.94 5.54 -2.87
N ARG A 100 2.63 5.68 -2.95
CA ARG A 100 1.69 4.98 -2.10
C ARG A 100 0.58 4.39 -2.92
N VAL A 101 -0.05 3.35 -2.38
CA VAL A 101 -1.29 2.82 -2.92
C VAL A 101 -2.44 3.31 -2.04
N VAL A 102 -3.43 3.94 -2.65
CA VAL A 102 -4.68 4.24 -1.96
C VAL A 102 -5.60 3.06 -2.17
N ALA A 103 -5.95 2.36 -1.09
CA ALA A 103 -6.75 1.15 -1.17
C ALA A 103 -8.20 1.47 -1.56
N THR A 104 -8.74 0.70 -2.51
CA THR A 104 -10.14 0.75 -2.89
C THR A 104 -10.87 -0.53 -2.51
N SER A 105 -10.15 -1.64 -2.31
CA SER A 105 -10.75 -2.87 -1.81
C SER A 105 -9.71 -3.78 -1.17
N LYS A 106 -10.16 -4.59 -0.20
CA LYS A 106 -9.38 -5.65 0.38
C LYS A 106 -9.76 -6.95 -0.33
N LEU A 107 -8.80 -7.54 -1.03
CA LEU A 107 -9.05 -8.74 -1.83
C LEU A 107 -8.85 -10.03 -1.04
N ALA A 108 -7.91 -10.05 -0.11
CA ALA A 108 -7.65 -11.20 0.74
C ALA A 108 -6.95 -10.77 2.02
N HIS A 109 -7.24 -11.46 3.11
CA HIS A 109 -6.58 -11.25 4.39
C HIS A 109 -6.42 -12.61 5.07
N ILE A 110 -5.18 -13.01 5.29
CA ILE A 110 -4.86 -14.26 5.98
C ILE A 110 -4.14 -13.89 7.28
N PRO A 111 -4.81 -14.05 8.43
CA PRO A 111 -4.19 -13.74 9.70
C PRO A 111 -2.97 -14.62 9.96
N LYS A 112 -2.00 -14.04 10.64
CA LYS A 112 -0.82 -14.79 11.07
C LYS A 112 -1.24 -15.92 12.01
N PRO A 113 -0.71 -17.15 11.83
CA PRO A 113 -0.99 -18.25 12.75
C PRO A 113 -0.57 -17.91 14.18
N PRO A 114 -1.33 -18.39 15.18
CA PRO A 114 -0.99 -18.17 16.59
C PRO A 114 0.31 -18.83 17.01
#